data_4a3e153e44760186e22c0fbd003544d8
#
_entry.id   4a3e153e44760186e22c0fbd003544d8
#
_cell.length_a   1.000
_cell.length_b   1.000
_cell.length_c   1.000
_cell.angle_alpha   90.00
_cell.angle_beta   90.00
_cell.angle_gamma   90.00
#
_symmetry.space_group_name_H-M   'P 1'
#
loop_
_entity.id
_entity.type
_entity.pdbx_description
1 polymer ?
#
loop_
_entity_poly.entity_id
_entity_poly.type
_entity_poly.pdbx_seq_one_letter_code
_entity_poly.pdbx_strand_id
1 'polypeptide(L)'
;MTIAQLAWGLSIVAALFLAGRAWPVKARNGGSIVANASMSWESSDVFTVGTYNIHRARGLDGRKDLARIANVIRDADIVALQEVEGTSLFRPRDQASRLAQRLKRCMHFAPTRKLIFFPQRGNALLSRLPIADWHTVPVFPSTGRAHRSFSVYRMASRHGDVHILNTHLSKPAEGEQPLKAVMQAFARYPRAVLLGDFNATSDDPAMRRHLPEDATDALSDVEPTQRRVDMILLRGLTAEAVWSAPAGPSDHPYFAARLRLDRRPS
;
A
#
# COMPACT_ATOMS: atom_id res chain seq x y z
N MET A 1 23.77 16.67 43.78
CA MET A 1 23.05 16.93 42.55
C MET A 1 21.98 17.96 42.90
N THR A 2 21.95 19.11 42.24
CA THR A 2 20.97 20.18 42.51
C THR A 2 19.63 19.83 41.88
N ILE A 3 18.54 20.40 42.42
CA ILE A 3 17.17 20.24 41.86
C ILE A 3 17.14 20.63 40.38
N ALA A 4 17.89 21.66 39.99
CA ALA A 4 18.02 22.08 38.58
C ALA A 4 18.68 21.01 37.71
N GLN A 5 19.72 20.32 38.15
CA GLN A 5 20.35 19.21 37.39
C GLN A 5 19.42 18.02 37.23
N LEU A 6 18.57 17.72 38.21
CA LEU A 6 17.54 16.68 38.15
C LEU A 6 16.47 17.07 37.13
N ALA A 7 15.97 18.31 37.15
CA ALA A 7 14.99 18.80 36.24
C ALA A 7 15.48 18.77 34.75
N TRP A 8 16.73 19.18 34.51
CA TRP A 8 17.38 19.10 33.21
C TRP A 8 17.53 17.65 32.72
N GLY A 9 17.95 16.73 33.60
CA GLY A 9 18.06 15.31 33.29
C GLY A 9 16.71 14.69 32.87
N LEU A 10 15.64 14.98 33.65
CA LEU A 10 14.27 14.52 33.34
C LEU A 10 13.75 15.11 32.03
N SER A 11 14.03 16.39 31.75
CA SER A 11 13.65 17.04 30.50
C SER A 11 14.32 16.41 29.27
N ILE A 12 15.61 16.07 29.38
CA ILE A 12 16.33 15.37 28.28
C ILE A 12 15.75 13.97 28.06
N VAL A 13 15.51 13.21 29.13
CA VAL A 13 14.93 11.87 29.05
C VAL A 13 13.51 11.93 28.41
N ALA A 14 12.68 12.88 28.82
CA ALA A 14 11.36 13.11 28.24
C ALA A 14 11.45 13.48 26.74
N ALA A 15 12.38 14.37 26.38
CA ALA A 15 12.60 14.75 24.99
C ALA A 15 13.07 13.56 24.13
N LEU A 16 13.99 12.74 24.62
CA LEU A 16 14.45 11.53 23.94
C LEU A 16 13.33 10.49 23.80
N PHE A 17 12.51 10.32 24.85
CA PHE A 17 11.34 9.43 24.80
C PHE A 17 10.32 9.89 23.76
N LEU A 18 9.96 11.18 23.74
CA LEU A 18 9.04 11.77 22.77
C LEU A 18 9.60 11.69 21.34
N ALA A 19 10.89 11.94 21.19
CA ALA A 19 11.58 11.86 19.90
C ALA A 19 11.64 10.45 19.32
N GLY A 20 11.72 9.42 20.16
CA GLY A 20 11.69 8.01 19.77
C GLY A 20 10.29 7.44 19.55
N ARG A 21 9.25 8.18 19.96
CA ARG A 21 7.87 7.70 19.87
C ARG A 21 7.32 7.82 18.44
N ALA A 22 6.67 6.76 17.98
CA ALA A 22 5.89 6.78 16.74
C ALA A 22 4.49 7.38 17.00
N TRP A 23 4.06 8.29 16.13
CA TRP A 23 2.76 8.94 16.22
C TRP A 23 1.87 8.50 15.05
N PRO A 24 0.58 8.21 15.28
CA PRO A 24 -0.35 7.90 14.19
C PRO A 24 -0.53 9.11 13.27
N VAL A 25 -0.83 8.85 12.02
CA VAL A 25 -1.17 9.88 11.04
C VAL A 25 -2.68 10.07 11.03
N LYS A 26 -3.15 11.30 10.85
CA LYS A 26 -4.57 11.60 10.66
C LYS A 26 -5.00 11.24 9.23
N ALA A 27 -6.31 11.09 9.03
CA ALA A 27 -6.90 10.97 7.69
C ALA A 27 -6.52 12.17 6.82
N ARG A 28 -6.29 11.92 5.53
CA ARG A 28 -5.89 12.92 4.54
C ARG A 28 -6.58 12.65 3.22
N ASN A 29 -6.79 13.69 2.45
CA ASN A 29 -7.24 13.63 1.07
C ASN A 29 -6.43 14.58 0.21
N GLY A 30 -6.50 14.42 -1.10
CA GLY A 30 -5.85 15.28 -2.06
C GLY A 30 -6.47 15.13 -3.45
N GLY A 31 -6.14 16.08 -4.30
CA GLY A 31 -6.59 16.12 -5.69
C GLY A 31 -5.74 15.24 -6.60
N SER A 32 -5.73 15.60 -7.86
CA SER A 32 -5.12 14.81 -8.93
C SER A 32 -3.62 14.60 -8.77
N ILE A 33 -3.19 13.43 -9.17
CA ILE A 33 -1.80 13.04 -9.29
C ILE A 33 -1.58 12.69 -10.77
N VAL A 34 -0.90 13.56 -11.49
CA VAL A 34 -0.71 13.42 -12.94
C VAL A 34 0.74 13.04 -13.22
N ALA A 35 0.95 12.04 -14.07
CA ALA A 35 2.27 11.75 -14.63
C ALA A 35 2.59 12.73 -15.75
N ASN A 36 3.85 13.12 -15.88
CA ASN A 36 4.33 14.05 -16.92
C ASN A 36 4.19 13.53 -18.37
N ALA A 37 3.80 12.27 -18.54
CA ALA A 37 3.48 11.68 -19.83
C ALA A 37 2.00 11.28 -19.80
N SER A 38 1.16 12.03 -20.51
CA SER A 38 -0.23 11.71 -20.72
C SER A 38 -0.39 10.41 -21.52
N MET A 39 -0.38 9.29 -20.84
CA MET A 39 -1.01 8.12 -21.41
C MET A 39 -2.52 8.34 -21.26
N SER A 40 -3.22 8.53 -22.37
CA SER A 40 -4.68 8.53 -22.41
C SER A 40 -5.16 7.09 -22.16
N TRP A 41 -5.33 6.76 -20.89
CA TRP A 41 -5.90 5.47 -20.52
C TRP A 41 -7.41 5.41 -20.78
N GLU A 42 -8.03 6.55 -21.05
CA GLU A 42 -9.44 6.69 -21.35
C GLU A 42 -9.93 5.81 -22.52
N SER A 43 -9.02 5.40 -23.41
CA SER A 43 -9.32 4.53 -24.54
C SER A 43 -9.08 3.03 -24.27
N SER A 44 -8.47 2.65 -23.16
CA SER A 44 -8.16 1.24 -22.84
C SER A 44 -9.11 0.69 -21.78
N ASP A 45 -9.64 -0.52 -22.01
CA ASP A 45 -10.39 -1.28 -21.03
C ASP A 45 -9.50 -2.20 -20.20
N VAL A 46 -8.20 -2.20 -20.49
CA VAL A 46 -7.23 -3.12 -19.88
C VAL A 46 -6.09 -2.31 -19.27
N PHE A 47 -5.69 -2.67 -18.06
CA PHE A 47 -4.53 -2.12 -17.36
C PHE A 47 -3.91 -3.17 -16.45
N THR A 48 -2.69 -2.92 -16.00
CA THR A 48 -1.96 -3.84 -15.15
C THR A 48 -1.77 -3.26 -13.75
N VAL A 49 -2.00 -4.10 -12.74
CA VAL A 49 -1.77 -3.73 -11.33
C VAL A 49 -0.75 -4.66 -10.70
N GLY A 50 -0.04 -4.16 -9.68
CA GLY A 50 0.84 -4.98 -8.87
C GLY A 50 0.78 -4.61 -7.40
N THR A 51 1.07 -5.58 -6.53
CA THR A 51 1.25 -5.38 -5.09
C THR A 51 2.61 -5.90 -4.65
N TYR A 52 3.30 -5.14 -3.80
CA TYR A 52 4.63 -5.51 -3.33
C TYR A 52 4.93 -4.91 -1.95
N ASN A 53 5.02 -5.74 -0.93
CA ASN A 53 5.67 -5.34 0.30
C ASN A 53 7.19 -5.30 0.06
N ILE A 54 7.78 -4.11 0.02
CA ILE A 54 9.20 -3.93 -0.37
C ILE A 54 10.17 -4.04 0.80
N HIS A 55 9.68 -4.31 2.02
CA HIS A 55 10.51 -4.42 3.22
C HIS A 55 11.60 -3.33 3.29
N ARG A 56 11.24 -2.07 3.03
CA ARG A 56 12.19 -0.93 3.01
C ARG A 56 13.31 -1.08 1.98
N ALA A 57 13.03 -1.78 0.88
CA ALA A 57 13.96 -2.21 -0.15
C ALA A 57 15.12 -3.10 0.35
N ARG A 58 14.93 -3.79 1.49
CA ARG A 58 15.91 -4.72 2.04
C ARG A 58 15.58 -6.13 1.54
N GLY A 59 16.50 -6.68 0.76
CA GLY A 59 16.40 -8.03 0.25
C GLY A 59 16.73 -9.11 1.30
N LEU A 60 16.54 -10.37 0.92
CA LEU A 60 16.90 -11.55 1.73
C LEU A 60 18.41 -11.61 2.05
N ASP A 61 19.23 -10.99 1.20
CA ASP A 61 20.67 -10.82 1.41
C ASP A 61 21.02 -9.68 2.41
N GLY A 62 20.00 -9.06 3.03
CA GLY A 62 20.17 -7.95 3.96
C GLY A 62 20.53 -6.60 3.32
N ARG A 63 20.77 -6.53 2.01
CA ARG A 63 21.17 -5.31 1.29
C ARG A 63 19.96 -4.48 0.91
N LYS A 64 20.08 -3.14 1.07
CA LYS A 64 19.05 -2.19 0.60
C LYS A 64 19.35 -1.75 -0.83
N ASP A 65 18.47 -2.08 -1.78
CA ASP A 65 18.62 -1.70 -3.18
C ASP A 65 17.28 -1.42 -3.87
N LEU A 66 16.98 -0.14 -4.09
CA LEU A 66 15.80 0.31 -4.83
C LEU A 66 15.85 -0.02 -6.32
N ALA A 67 17.03 -0.26 -6.90
CA ALA A 67 17.12 -0.61 -8.31
C ALA A 67 16.54 -2.01 -8.55
N ARG A 68 16.81 -2.96 -7.64
CA ARG A 68 16.21 -4.29 -7.70
C ARG A 68 14.68 -4.24 -7.58
N ILE A 69 14.15 -3.43 -6.66
CA ILE A 69 12.70 -3.20 -6.54
C ILE A 69 12.14 -2.62 -7.84
N ALA A 70 12.77 -1.56 -8.38
CA ALA A 70 12.34 -0.94 -9.64
C ALA A 70 12.29 -1.92 -10.82
N ASN A 71 13.27 -2.82 -10.93
CA ASN A 71 13.30 -3.83 -11.98
C ASN A 71 12.14 -4.83 -11.87
N VAL A 72 11.75 -5.21 -10.65
CA VAL A 72 10.63 -6.13 -10.42
C VAL A 72 9.29 -5.51 -10.82
N ILE A 73 9.06 -4.23 -10.49
CA ILE A 73 7.75 -3.59 -10.63
C ILE A 73 7.57 -2.82 -11.96
N ARG A 74 8.56 -2.85 -12.86
CA ARG A 74 8.61 -1.95 -14.02
C ARG A 74 7.46 -2.13 -15.00
N ASP A 75 6.88 -3.33 -15.12
CA ASP A 75 5.95 -3.68 -16.19
C ASP A 75 4.47 -3.39 -15.84
N ALA A 76 4.11 -3.22 -14.56
CA ALA A 76 2.75 -2.87 -14.17
C ALA A 76 2.46 -1.36 -14.35
N ASP A 77 1.23 -0.99 -14.71
CA ASP A 77 0.80 0.40 -14.85
C ASP A 77 0.62 1.07 -13.48
N ILE A 78 0.07 0.33 -12.54
CA ILE A 78 -0.16 0.76 -11.16
C ILE A 78 0.50 -0.23 -10.22
N VAL A 79 1.25 0.27 -9.23
CA VAL A 79 1.87 -0.57 -8.21
C VAL A 79 1.57 -0.04 -6.82
N ALA A 80 0.94 -0.87 -6.02
CA ALA A 80 0.74 -0.66 -4.58
C ALA A 80 1.95 -1.21 -3.82
N LEU A 81 2.60 -0.35 -3.06
CA LEU A 81 3.77 -0.68 -2.27
C LEU A 81 3.45 -0.62 -0.78
N GLN A 82 3.97 -1.58 -0.02
CA GLN A 82 3.90 -1.61 1.44
C GLN A 82 5.32 -1.53 2.02
N GLU A 83 5.43 -1.17 3.29
CA GLU A 83 6.67 -0.96 4.02
C GLU A 83 7.68 0.01 3.39
N VAL A 84 7.18 1.07 2.79
CA VAL A 84 7.99 2.10 2.17
C VAL A 84 8.60 3.02 3.23
N GLU A 85 9.91 3.29 3.15
CA GLU A 85 10.56 4.33 3.97
C GLU A 85 10.26 5.72 3.41
N GLY A 86 9.71 6.59 4.25
CA GLY A 86 9.49 7.99 3.98
C GLY A 86 10.72 8.84 4.26
N THR A 87 10.49 10.15 4.31
CA THR A 87 11.51 11.14 4.65
C THR A 87 11.93 11.08 6.12
N SER A 88 13.11 11.56 6.41
CA SER A 88 13.62 11.87 7.75
C SER A 88 14.50 13.11 7.71
N LEU A 89 14.94 13.59 8.87
CA LEU A 89 15.86 14.72 8.96
C LEU A 89 17.12 14.53 8.07
N PHE A 90 17.63 13.30 7.99
CA PHE A 90 18.84 12.97 7.22
C PHE A 90 18.55 12.39 5.81
N ARG A 91 17.29 12.20 5.45
CA ARG A 91 16.85 11.64 4.16
C ARG A 91 15.67 12.43 3.63
N PRO A 92 15.91 13.50 2.87
CA PRO A 92 14.85 14.41 2.41
C PRO A 92 13.95 13.80 1.33
N ARG A 93 14.34 12.68 0.71
CA ARG A 93 13.54 11.98 -0.30
C ARG A 93 13.14 10.60 0.19
N ASP A 94 11.85 10.31 0.13
CA ASP A 94 11.31 8.98 0.41
C ASP A 94 11.63 7.97 -0.71
N GLN A 95 11.43 6.68 -0.42
CA GLN A 95 11.69 5.61 -1.39
C GLN A 95 10.71 5.64 -2.56
N ALA A 96 9.45 6.03 -2.35
CA ALA A 96 8.45 6.11 -3.42
C ALA A 96 8.82 7.20 -4.44
N SER A 97 9.24 8.39 -4.00
CA SER A 97 9.73 9.48 -4.88
C SER A 97 10.92 9.03 -5.73
N ARG A 98 11.85 8.29 -5.13
CA ARG A 98 13.04 7.77 -5.84
C ARG A 98 12.68 6.71 -6.87
N LEU A 99 11.74 5.79 -6.56
CA LEU A 99 11.21 4.81 -7.49
C LEU A 99 10.44 5.48 -8.63
N ALA A 100 9.57 6.45 -8.30
CA ALA A 100 8.79 7.21 -9.27
C ALA A 100 9.69 7.95 -10.27
N GLN A 101 10.73 8.62 -9.80
CA GLN A 101 11.72 9.28 -10.66
C GLN A 101 12.42 8.28 -11.58
N ARG A 102 12.85 7.12 -11.05
CA ARG A 102 13.54 6.09 -11.82
C ARG A 102 12.65 5.47 -12.89
N LEU A 103 11.37 5.26 -12.59
CA LEU A 103 10.39 4.61 -13.47
C LEU A 103 9.55 5.59 -14.28
N LYS A 104 9.79 6.92 -14.13
CA LYS A 104 9.03 7.99 -14.78
C LYS A 104 7.53 7.89 -14.53
N ARG A 105 7.14 7.66 -13.25
CA ARG A 105 5.75 7.52 -12.81
C ARG A 105 5.33 8.65 -11.89
N CYS A 106 4.03 8.90 -11.77
CA CYS A 106 3.50 9.65 -10.64
C CYS A 106 3.45 8.77 -9.38
N MET A 107 3.37 9.39 -8.21
CA MET A 107 3.35 8.66 -6.95
C MET A 107 2.57 9.40 -5.87
N HIS A 108 2.08 8.62 -4.92
CA HIS A 108 1.62 9.11 -3.63
C HIS A 108 2.24 8.26 -2.52
N PHE A 109 2.89 8.90 -1.54
CA PHE A 109 3.35 8.27 -0.32
C PHE A 109 2.37 8.56 0.82
N ALA A 110 1.77 7.52 1.37
CA ALA A 110 0.83 7.55 2.49
C ALA A 110 1.53 7.09 3.77
N PRO A 111 2.08 8.00 4.59
CA PRO A 111 2.70 7.62 5.85
C PRO A 111 1.64 7.04 6.79
N THR A 112 1.96 5.95 7.48
CA THR A 112 1.12 5.37 8.54
C THR A 112 1.53 5.86 9.92
N ARG A 113 2.79 6.26 10.09
CA ARG A 113 3.34 6.82 11.32
C ARG A 113 4.33 7.93 11.06
N LYS A 114 4.38 8.90 11.97
CA LYS A 114 5.39 9.95 12.01
C LYS A 114 6.45 9.59 13.04
N LEU A 115 7.71 9.84 12.68
CA LEU A 115 8.89 9.75 13.53
C LEU A 115 9.66 11.05 13.35
N ILE A 116 10.22 11.62 14.41
CA ILE A 116 10.92 12.91 14.33
C ILE A 116 12.29 12.73 13.67
N PHE A 117 13.10 11.80 14.17
CA PHE A 117 14.49 11.62 13.70
C PHE A 117 14.65 10.45 12.72
N PHE A 118 13.75 9.47 12.77
CA PHE A 118 13.83 8.28 11.94
C PHE A 118 12.92 8.41 10.70
N PRO A 119 13.22 7.67 9.62
CA PRO A 119 12.37 7.67 8.45
C PRO A 119 10.94 7.29 8.81
N GLN A 120 9.98 8.04 8.29
CA GLN A 120 8.57 7.67 8.33
C GLN A 120 8.41 6.30 7.68
N ARG A 121 7.31 5.64 7.96
CA ARG A 121 6.93 4.39 7.27
C ARG A 121 5.51 4.51 6.77
N GLY A 122 5.22 3.85 5.67
CA GLY A 122 3.89 3.88 5.11
C GLY A 122 3.76 3.01 3.87
N ASN A 123 2.65 3.23 3.19
CA ASN A 123 2.35 2.62 1.91
C ASN A 123 2.56 3.66 0.79
N ALA A 124 2.69 3.20 -0.45
CA ALA A 124 2.75 4.12 -1.59
C ALA A 124 2.01 3.54 -2.79
N LEU A 125 1.56 4.42 -3.68
CA LEU A 125 1.12 4.07 -5.02
C LEU A 125 2.09 4.68 -6.02
N LEU A 126 2.50 3.90 -7.00
CA LEU A 126 3.17 4.37 -8.21
C LEU A 126 2.24 4.13 -9.38
N SER A 127 2.07 5.11 -10.27
CA SER A 127 1.15 4.98 -11.40
C SER A 127 1.72 5.61 -12.67
N ARG A 128 1.48 4.96 -13.81
CA ARG A 128 1.58 5.54 -15.16
C ARG A 128 0.29 6.24 -15.55
N LEU A 129 -0.82 5.85 -14.93
CA LEU A 129 -2.16 6.33 -15.23
C LEU A 129 -2.52 7.50 -14.32
N PRO A 130 -3.32 8.46 -14.79
CA PRO A 130 -3.72 9.59 -13.98
C PRO A 130 -4.66 9.16 -12.84
N ILE A 131 -4.41 9.70 -11.66
CA ILE A 131 -5.26 9.56 -10.48
C ILE A 131 -6.03 10.89 -10.33
N ALA A 132 -7.34 10.81 -10.28
CA ALA A 132 -8.20 12.00 -10.20
C ALA A 132 -8.21 12.60 -8.78
N ASP A 133 -8.31 11.74 -7.78
CA ASP A 133 -8.21 12.12 -6.36
C ASP A 133 -7.84 10.89 -5.51
N TRP A 134 -7.54 11.17 -4.26
CA TRP A 134 -7.19 10.13 -3.29
C TRP A 134 -7.59 10.54 -1.87
N HIS A 135 -7.79 9.54 -1.02
CA HIS A 135 -7.86 9.72 0.42
C HIS A 135 -7.20 8.57 1.16
N THR A 136 -6.66 8.86 2.33
CA THR A 136 -6.02 7.88 3.23
C THR A 136 -6.72 7.90 4.57
N VAL A 137 -7.06 6.73 5.07
CA VAL A 137 -7.80 6.53 6.33
C VAL A 137 -6.96 5.66 7.26
N PRO A 138 -6.60 6.15 8.46
CA PRO A 138 -6.00 5.30 9.48
C PRO A 138 -7.04 4.31 10.00
N VAL A 139 -6.59 3.08 10.31
CA VAL A 139 -7.46 2.04 10.87
C VAL A 139 -7.05 1.70 12.29
N PHE A 140 -8.04 1.46 13.14
CA PHE A 140 -7.87 1.23 14.58
C PHE A 140 -8.68 0.01 15.02
N PRO A 141 -8.28 -0.65 16.12
CA PRO A 141 -7.07 -0.41 16.90
C PRO A 141 -5.82 -0.82 16.12
N SER A 142 -4.74 -0.06 16.33
CA SER A 142 -3.41 -0.47 15.85
C SER A 142 -2.66 -1.06 17.02
N THR A 143 -2.17 -2.28 16.89
CA THR A 143 -1.41 -2.94 17.96
C THR A 143 0.05 -2.52 17.94
N GLY A 144 0.60 -2.30 19.11
CA GLY A 144 2.00 -1.96 19.30
C GLY A 144 2.42 -0.66 18.58
N ARG A 145 3.54 -0.72 17.85
CA ARG A 145 4.10 0.41 17.06
C ARG A 145 3.66 0.41 15.60
N ALA A 146 2.86 -0.56 15.19
CA ALA A 146 2.43 -0.72 13.80
C ALA A 146 1.12 0.02 13.56
N HIS A 147 1.21 1.32 13.28
CA HIS A 147 0.06 2.07 12.80
C HIS A 147 -0.29 1.65 11.38
N ARG A 148 -1.56 1.35 11.13
CA ARG A 148 -2.07 0.86 9.85
C ARG A 148 -3.01 1.87 9.22
N SER A 149 -3.10 1.83 7.89
CA SER A 149 -4.02 2.66 7.11
C SER A 149 -4.33 1.98 5.79
N PHE A 150 -5.40 2.42 5.14
CA PHE A 150 -5.60 2.17 3.72
C PHE A 150 -5.72 3.50 2.97
N SER A 151 -5.38 3.47 1.70
CA SER A 151 -5.57 4.60 0.79
C SER A 151 -6.47 4.17 -0.34
N VAL A 152 -7.34 5.06 -0.79
CA VAL A 152 -8.22 4.89 -1.95
C VAL A 152 -7.82 5.92 -2.98
N TYR A 153 -7.71 5.49 -4.23
CA TYR A 153 -7.35 6.30 -5.39
C TYR A 153 -8.43 6.14 -6.43
N ARG A 154 -9.02 7.24 -6.88
CA ARG A 154 -10.02 7.23 -7.95
C ARG A 154 -9.36 7.51 -9.29
N MET A 155 -9.68 6.67 -10.25
CA MET A 155 -9.26 6.81 -11.65
C MET A 155 -10.51 6.94 -12.50
N ALA A 156 -10.58 7.99 -13.32
CA ALA A 156 -11.66 8.14 -14.29
C ALA A 156 -11.41 7.22 -15.50
N SER A 157 -12.42 6.47 -15.94
CA SER A 157 -12.40 5.73 -17.19
C SER A 157 -13.65 6.05 -18.01
N ARG A 158 -13.63 5.68 -19.30
CA ARG A 158 -14.80 5.84 -20.18
C ARG A 158 -16.04 5.05 -19.72
N HIS A 159 -15.85 4.05 -18.87
CA HIS A 159 -16.92 3.21 -18.33
C HIS A 159 -17.32 3.58 -16.91
N GLY A 160 -16.83 4.72 -16.40
CA GLY A 160 -17.02 5.20 -15.04
C GLY A 160 -15.76 5.00 -14.17
N ASP A 161 -15.86 5.39 -12.93
CA ASP A 161 -14.72 5.39 -12.02
C ASP A 161 -14.27 3.98 -11.64
N VAL A 162 -12.95 3.81 -11.54
CA VAL A 162 -12.27 2.64 -10.98
C VAL A 162 -11.53 3.08 -9.72
N HIS A 163 -11.67 2.32 -8.65
CA HIS A 163 -11.03 2.63 -7.38
C HIS A 163 -9.93 1.63 -7.07
N ILE A 164 -8.74 2.14 -6.80
CA ILE A 164 -7.60 1.33 -6.37
C ILE A 164 -7.40 1.55 -4.87
N LEU A 165 -7.46 0.48 -4.09
CA LEU A 165 -7.21 0.52 -2.66
C LEU A 165 -5.84 -0.12 -2.38
N ASN A 166 -5.06 0.50 -1.50
CA ASN A 166 -3.78 -0.03 -1.04
C ASN A 166 -3.76 -0.08 0.49
N THR A 167 -3.43 -1.24 1.05
CA THR A 167 -3.35 -1.44 2.50
C THR A 167 -2.14 -2.28 2.91
N HIS A 168 -1.78 -2.19 4.17
CA HIS A 168 -0.94 -3.14 4.89
C HIS A 168 -1.52 -3.30 6.30
N LEU A 169 -2.04 -4.45 6.61
CA LEU A 169 -2.75 -4.75 7.86
C LEU A 169 -1.87 -5.50 8.87
N SER A 170 -2.32 -5.57 10.10
CA SER A 170 -1.82 -6.49 11.11
C SER A 170 -2.57 -7.81 11.02
N LYS A 171 -2.05 -8.87 11.64
CA LYS A 171 -2.71 -10.17 11.68
C LYS A 171 -4.11 -10.05 12.31
N PRO A 172 -5.15 -10.72 11.77
CA PRO A 172 -6.49 -10.68 12.34
C PRO A 172 -6.57 -11.14 13.80
N ALA A 173 -5.68 -12.05 14.21
CA ALA A 173 -5.53 -12.48 15.59
C ALA A 173 -5.20 -11.33 16.58
N GLU A 174 -4.65 -10.21 16.07
CA GLU A 174 -4.38 -9.00 16.83
C GLU A 174 -5.59 -8.05 16.88
N GLY A 175 -6.67 -8.35 16.14
CA GLY A 175 -7.93 -7.62 16.05
C GLY A 175 -8.44 -7.50 14.62
N GLU A 176 -9.68 -7.88 14.38
CA GLU A 176 -10.32 -7.90 13.06
C GLU A 176 -10.78 -6.52 12.56
N GLN A 177 -10.91 -5.52 13.44
CA GLN A 177 -11.48 -4.22 13.08
C GLN A 177 -10.78 -3.52 11.90
N PRO A 178 -9.43 -3.51 11.79
CA PRO A 178 -8.76 -2.96 10.63
C PRO A 178 -9.13 -3.64 9.32
N LEU A 179 -9.20 -4.98 9.31
CA LEU A 179 -9.62 -5.76 8.15
C LEU A 179 -11.07 -5.45 7.78
N LYS A 180 -11.99 -5.48 8.75
CA LYS A 180 -13.40 -5.13 8.56
C LYS A 180 -13.55 -3.73 7.94
N ALA A 181 -12.83 -2.73 8.45
CA ALA A 181 -12.90 -1.36 7.94
C ALA A 181 -12.45 -1.26 6.47
N VAL A 182 -11.37 -1.95 6.10
CA VAL A 182 -10.87 -1.98 4.72
C VAL A 182 -11.87 -2.69 3.80
N MET A 183 -12.41 -3.85 4.21
CA MET A 183 -13.40 -4.59 3.41
C MET A 183 -14.70 -3.81 3.24
N GLN A 184 -15.17 -3.11 4.26
CA GLN A 184 -16.32 -2.21 4.18
C GLN A 184 -16.05 -1.03 3.24
N ALA A 185 -14.86 -0.48 3.22
CA ALA A 185 -14.48 0.57 2.26
C ALA A 185 -14.45 0.01 0.83
N PHE A 186 -13.88 -1.17 0.62
CA PHE A 186 -13.82 -1.86 -0.66
C PHE A 186 -15.23 -2.18 -1.20
N ALA A 187 -16.15 -2.63 -0.34
CA ALA A 187 -17.52 -2.93 -0.69
C ALA A 187 -18.33 -1.72 -1.22
N ARG A 188 -17.90 -0.49 -0.93
CA ARG A 188 -18.58 0.74 -1.41
C ARG A 188 -18.42 0.98 -2.91
N TYR A 189 -17.41 0.39 -3.52
CA TYR A 189 -17.04 0.68 -4.90
C TYR A 189 -17.37 -0.50 -5.79
N PRO A 190 -18.30 -0.32 -6.78
CA PRO A 190 -18.72 -1.41 -7.67
C PRO A 190 -17.62 -1.85 -8.63
N ARG A 191 -16.61 -0.99 -8.88
CA ARG A 191 -15.40 -1.30 -9.65
C ARG A 191 -14.19 -0.91 -8.84
N ALA A 192 -13.56 -1.91 -8.27
CA ALA A 192 -12.44 -1.68 -7.37
C ALA A 192 -11.42 -2.81 -7.40
N VAL A 193 -10.17 -2.43 -7.16
CA VAL A 193 -9.05 -3.34 -6.90
C VAL A 193 -8.52 -3.03 -5.51
N LEU A 194 -8.50 -4.01 -4.63
CA LEU A 194 -7.87 -3.90 -3.32
C LEU A 194 -6.58 -4.70 -3.29
N LEU A 195 -5.47 -3.98 -3.11
CA LEU A 195 -4.10 -4.47 -3.16
C LEU A 195 -3.44 -4.36 -1.78
N GLY A 196 -2.64 -5.33 -1.40
CA GLY A 196 -1.86 -5.17 -0.18
C GLY A 196 -1.40 -6.43 0.49
N ASP A 197 -0.66 -6.23 1.57
CA ASP A 197 -0.28 -7.23 2.56
C ASP A 197 -1.32 -7.23 3.68
N PHE A 198 -2.13 -8.28 3.72
CA PHE A 198 -3.21 -8.44 4.70
C PHE A 198 -2.72 -9.09 5.99
N ASN A 199 -1.51 -9.65 6.01
CA ASN A 199 -1.02 -10.49 7.10
C ASN A 199 -2.02 -11.61 7.49
N ALA A 200 -2.87 -12.00 6.55
CA ALA A 200 -3.88 -13.04 6.62
C ALA A 200 -3.93 -13.79 5.29
N THR A 201 -4.16 -15.09 5.33
CA THR A 201 -4.38 -15.89 4.13
C THR A 201 -5.84 -15.82 3.69
N SER A 202 -6.14 -16.22 2.46
CA SER A 202 -7.52 -16.33 1.96
C SER A 202 -8.39 -17.28 2.80
N ASP A 203 -7.76 -18.25 3.46
CA ASP A 203 -8.42 -19.23 4.34
C ASP A 203 -8.69 -18.73 5.75
N ASP A 204 -8.13 -17.59 6.12
CA ASP A 204 -8.34 -17.01 7.45
C ASP A 204 -9.85 -16.77 7.69
N PRO A 205 -10.43 -17.21 8.82
CA PRO A 205 -11.85 -17.03 9.12
C PRO A 205 -12.31 -15.57 9.09
N ALA A 206 -11.45 -14.62 9.46
CA ALA A 206 -11.76 -13.20 9.40
C ALA A 206 -11.81 -12.71 7.95
N MET A 207 -10.90 -13.18 7.07
CA MET A 207 -10.95 -12.88 5.64
C MET A 207 -12.27 -13.37 5.03
N ARG A 208 -12.65 -14.62 5.24
CA ARG A 208 -13.91 -15.19 4.74
C ARG A 208 -15.16 -14.46 5.24
N ARG A 209 -15.12 -14.00 6.51
CA ARG A 209 -16.26 -13.29 7.14
C ARG A 209 -16.49 -11.91 6.58
N HIS A 210 -15.43 -11.20 6.21
CA HIS A 210 -15.51 -9.79 5.83
C HIS A 210 -15.34 -9.53 4.33
N LEU A 211 -14.88 -10.52 3.55
CA LEU A 211 -14.77 -10.39 2.10
C LEU A 211 -16.17 -10.19 1.48
N PRO A 212 -16.39 -9.16 0.64
CA PRO A 212 -17.65 -9.00 -0.09
C PRO A 212 -17.96 -10.22 -0.96
N GLU A 213 -19.21 -10.65 -1.04
CA GLU A 213 -19.62 -11.86 -1.78
C GLU A 213 -19.31 -11.79 -3.28
N ASP A 214 -19.34 -10.59 -3.87
CA ASP A 214 -19.03 -10.33 -5.28
C ASP A 214 -17.53 -10.03 -5.52
N ALA A 215 -16.69 -10.18 -4.50
CA ALA A 215 -15.24 -10.02 -4.63
C ALA A 215 -14.57 -11.33 -5.04
N THR A 216 -13.58 -11.23 -5.93
CA THR A 216 -12.74 -12.35 -6.37
C THR A 216 -11.28 -12.07 -6.06
N ASP A 217 -10.49 -13.10 -5.73
CA ASP A 217 -9.04 -12.99 -5.62
C ASP A 217 -8.41 -13.34 -6.98
N ALA A 218 -7.80 -12.34 -7.63
CA ALA A 218 -7.14 -12.54 -8.92
C ALA A 218 -6.00 -13.57 -8.86
N LEU A 219 -5.48 -13.83 -7.67
CA LEU A 219 -4.36 -14.74 -7.44
C LEU A 219 -4.80 -16.12 -6.92
N SER A 220 -6.08 -16.47 -6.99
CA SER A 220 -6.63 -17.73 -6.46
C SER A 220 -5.89 -18.97 -6.97
N ASP A 221 -5.44 -18.94 -8.23
CA ASP A 221 -4.75 -20.05 -8.89
C ASP A 221 -3.22 -19.97 -8.80
N VAL A 222 -2.68 -18.95 -8.10
CA VAL A 222 -1.23 -18.79 -7.94
C VAL A 222 -0.75 -19.57 -6.71
N GLU A 223 0.03 -20.60 -6.93
CA GLU A 223 0.63 -21.41 -5.86
C GLU A 223 1.78 -20.70 -5.11
N PRO A 224 1.97 -20.95 -3.82
CA PRO A 224 1.08 -21.66 -2.90
C PRO A 224 0.01 -20.72 -2.31
N THR A 225 -1.25 -21.00 -2.54
CA THR A 225 -2.39 -20.21 -2.07
C THR A 225 -2.46 -20.14 -0.55
N GLN A 226 -2.15 -21.23 0.14
CA GLN A 226 -2.34 -21.37 1.61
C GLN A 226 -1.40 -20.53 2.48
N ARG A 227 -0.33 -19.96 1.93
CA ARG A 227 0.65 -19.16 2.69
C ARG A 227 0.73 -17.71 2.22
N ARG A 228 -0.01 -17.36 1.19
CA ARG A 228 0.02 -16.03 0.60
C ARG A 228 -0.78 -15.06 1.46
N VAL A 229 -0.13 -13.98 1.88
CA VAL A 229 -0.73 -12.87 2.66
C VAL A 229 -0.88 -11.60 1.82
N ASP A 230 -0.22 -11.55 0.67
CA ASP A 230 -0.36 -10.48 -0.32
C ASP A 230 -1.46 -10.86 -1.31
N MET A 231 -2.43 -9.96 -1.54
CA MET A 231 -3.62 -10.24 -2.35
C MET A 231 -3.92 -9.14 -3.36
N ILE A 232 -4.63 -9.53 -4.43
CA ILE A 232 -5.24 -8.66 -5.43
C ILE A 232 -6.73 -9.02 -5.50
N LEU A 233 -7.54 -8.31 -4.73
CA LEU A 233 -8.99 -8.53 -4.69
C LEU A 233 -9.70 -7.62 -5.67
N LEU A 234 -10.66 -8.16 -6.42
CA LEU A 234 -11.37 -7.49 -7.52
C LEU A 234 -12.86 -7.42 -7.26
N ARG A 235 -13.48 -6.32 -7.70
CA ARG A 235 -14.92 -6.16 -7.84
C ARG A 235 -15.23 -5.43 -9.16
N GLY A 236 -16.10 -5.98 -9.99
CA GLY A 236 -16.49 -5.42 -11.29
C GLY A 236 -15.32 -5.30 -12.29
N LEU A 237 -14.33 -6.18 -12.14
CA LEU A 237 -13.19 -6.35 -13.04
C LEU A 237 -12.84 -7.83 -13.16
N THR A 238 -12.31 -8.22 -14.30
CA THR A 238 -11.85 -9.59 -14.56
C THR A 238 -10.33 -9.62 -14.73
N ALA A 239 -9.65 -10.58 -14.08
CA ALA A 239 -8.24 -10.85 -14.31
C ALA A 239 -8.08 -11.66 -15.61
N GLU A 240 -7.27 -11.15 -16.55
CA GLU A 240 -6.95 -11.85 -17.82
C GLU A 240 -5.67 -12.66 -17.71
N ALA A 241 -4.72 -12.17 -16.90
CA ALA A 241 -3.45 -12.82 -16.66
C ALA A 241 -2.91 -12.41 -15.30
N VAL A 242 -2.19 -13.31 -14.66
CA VAL A 242 -1.49 -13.07 -13.39
C VAL A 242 -0.06 -13.56 -13.50
N TRP A 243 0.87 -12.88 -12.80
CA TRP A 243 2.25 -13.32 -12.69
C TRP A 243 2.85 -12.89 -11.35
N SER A 244 3.96 -13.50 -11.01
CA SER A 244 4.70 -13.19 -9.80
C SER A 244 6.20 -13.15 -10.04
N ALA A 245 6.91 -12.44 -9.15
CA ALA A 245 8.35 -12.59 -9.00
C ALA A 245 8.65 -13.08 -7.58
N PRO A 246 9.58 -14.03 -7.41
CA PRO A 246 9.89 -14.60 -6.11
C PRO A 246 10.48 -13.58 -5.14
N ALA A 247 10.41 -13.88 -3.86
CA ALA A 247 11.15 -13.16 -2.84
C ALA A 247 12.66 -13.17 -3.17
N GLY A 248 13.34 -12.10 -2.78
CA GLY A 248 14.75 -11.89 -3.07
C GLY A 248 15.10 -10.42 -2.86
N PRO A 249 14.66 -9.49 -3.73
CA PRO A 249 14.76 -8.04 -3.50
C PRO A 249 13.99 -7.53 -2.28
N SER A 250 12.97 -8.27 -1.84
CA SER A 250 12.25 -8.17 -0.57
C SER A 250 12.10 -9.57 0.01
N ASP A 251 11.65 -9.69 1.25
CA ASP A 251 11.23 -10.94 1.90
C ASP A 251 9.82 -11.39 1.48
N HIS A 252 9.08 -10.54 0.77
CA HIS A 252 7.83 -10.88 0.11
C HIS A 252 8.03 -11.12 -1.39
N PRO A 253 7.21 -11.98 -2.03
CA PRO A 253 7.09 -12.03 -3.48
C PRO A 253 6.35 -10.80 -4.01
N TYR A 254 6.58 -10.46 -5.27
CA TYR A 254 5.78 -9.51 -6.03
C TYR A 254 4.66 -10.25 -6.76
N PHE A 255 3.45 -9.72 -6.74
CA PHE A 255 2.31 -10.21 -7.53
C PHE A 255 1.75 -9.12 -8.41
N ALA A 256 1.32 -9.52 -9.61
CA ALA A 256 0.70 -8.63 -10.56
C ALA A 256 -0.43 -9.32 -11.35
N ALA A 257 -1.36 -8.51 -11.83
CA ALA A 257 -2.47 -8.95 -12.66
C ALA A 257 -2.73 -7.96 -13.79
N ARG A 258 -3.06 -8.49 -14.96
CA ARG A 258 -3.66 -7.75 -16.06
C ARG A 258 -5.17 -7.82 -15.92
N LEU A 259 -5.81 -6.67 -15.81
CA LEU A 259 -7.22 -6.54 -15.51
C LEU A 259 -7.96 -5.95 -16.69
N ARG A 260 -9.18 -6.45 -16.93
CA ARG A 260 -10.17 -5.88 -17.85
C ARG A 260 -11.33 -5.27 -17.06
N LEU A 261 -11.80 -4.11 -17.49
CA LEU A 261 -13.03 -3.51 -16.98
C LEU A 261 -14.23 -4.29 -17.53
N ASP A 262 -15.06 -4.79 -16.62
CA ASP A 262 -16.30 -5.41 -17.02
C ASP A 262 -17.24 -4.34 -17.60
N ARG A 263 -17.81 -4.61 -18.77
CA ARG A 263 -18.85 -3.76 -19.32
C ARG A 263 -20.06 -3.85 -18.39
N ARG A 264 -20.68 -2.72 -18.06
CA ARG A 264 -21.96 -2.79 -17.34
C ARG A 264 -22.92 -3.62 -18.22
N PRO A 265 -23.66 -4.57 -17.66
CA PRO A 265 -24.82 -5.05 -18.36
C PRO A 265 -25.69 -3.83 -18.65
N SER A 266 -26.01 -3.65 -19.92
CA SER A 266 -26.87 -2.59 -20.43
C SER A 266 -28.28 -2.70 -19.85
#